data_8de49165b5bc364e7f4a5376037b17e0
#
_entry.id   8de49165b5bc364e7f4a5376037b17e0
#
_cell.length_a   1.000
_cell.length_b   1.000
_cell.length_c   1.000
_cell.angle_alpha   90.00
_cell.angle_beta   90.00
_cell.angle_gamma   90.00
#
_symmetry.space_group_name_H-M   'P 1'
#
loop_
_entity.id
_entity.type
_entity.pdbx_description
1 polymer ?
#
loop_
_entity_poly.entity_id
_entity_poly.type
_entity_poly.pdbx_seq_one_letter_code
_entity_poly.pdbx_strand_id
1 'polypeptide(L)'
;NGGDGEVFIKHARRLLKAVLMHLGDDASLPAAQVYINSTTGLDELLRKLKKSHSEEVVNIAQEISNTASNANLMASIMTALSDAFAFLDDARIKASVANNADGLRLKEILKSPKQAIFLQFDQQYTATTAPLFGAMVAHILRILQSNYQEREDVFLMLDEITNCAPIPRFSEWLNTIRSAKMPCWLYFQSTEGLVRKYGIGADRLFLGSSNLKISFKLGDIQTAKEFSELIGKTDVTRYSYSQNSSTSSSKNHEYKYTSNVSSSSGHTASTNLESIIEPESFISMPAHVAVVMYNGGYGTLQMPKYWEFFEMSAEANSCIKRPSDLDVEQKIA
;
A
#
# COMPACT_ATOMS: atom_id res chain seq x y z
N ASN A 1 -8.25 5.48 25.64
CA ASN A 1 -9.14 6.61 25.22
C ASN A 1 -9.43 6.61 23.71
N GLY A 2 -9.67 5.44 23.10
CA GLY A 2 -9.98 5.34 21.65
C GLY A 2 -11.47 5.45 21.29
N GLY A 3 -12.38 5.38 22.25
CA GLY A 3 -13.81 5.28 21.97
C GLY A 3 -14.50 6.59 21.54
N ASP A 4 -14.13 7.70 22.11
CA ASP A 4 -14.84 8.98 21.87
C ASP A 4 -14.53 9.56 20.49
N GLY A 5 -13.27 9.46 20.02
CA GLY A 5 -12.87 9.95 18.70
C GLY A 5 -13.57 9.24 17.53
N GLU A 6 -13.83 7.96 17.64
CA GLU A 6 -14.54 7.18 16.61
C GLU A 6 -16.00 7.60 16.47
N VAL A 7 -16.66 7.99 17.58
CA VAL A 7 -18.06 8.43 17.58
C VAL A 7 -18.22 9.71 16.77
N PHE A 8 -17.31 10.71 16.96
CA PHE A 8 -17.39 11.97 16.23
C PHE A 8 -17.18 11.78 14.73
N ILE A 9 -16.19 10.96 14.35
CA ILE A 9 -15.91 10.63 12.95
C ILE A 9 -17.09 9.91 12.31
N LYS A 10 -17.74 9.00 13.03
CA LYS A 10 -18.94 8.30 12.55
C LYS A 10 -20.08 9.28 12.27
N HIS A 11 -20.36 10.20 13.18
CA HIS A 11 -21.39 11.22 12.98
C HIS A 11 -21.03 12.18 11.86
N ALA A 12 -19.77 12.64 11.77
CA ALA A 12 -19.30 13.49 10.69
C ALA A 12 -19.45 12.84 9.31
N ARG A 13 -19.12 11.55 9.18
CA ARG A 13 -19.31 10.78 7.94
C ARG A 13 -20.78 10.67 7.54
N ARG A 14 -21.66 10.40 8.50
CA ARG A 14 -23.11 10.31 8.24
C ARG A 14 -23.69 11.67 7.86
N LEU A 15 -23.22 12.73 8.49
CA LEU A 15 -23.64 14.09 8.19
C LEU A 15 -23.19 14.52 6.81
N LEU A 16 -21.94 14.22 6.41
CA LEU A 16 -21.44 14.47 5.05
C LEU A 16 -22.28 13.71 4.02
N LYS A 17 -22.61 12.43 4.28
CA LYS A 17 -23.51 11.66 3.41
C LYS A 17 -24.87 12.38 3.26
N ALA A 18 -25.46 12.83 4.37
CA ALA A 18 -26.73 13.52 4.35
C ALA A 18 -26.66 14.84 3.55
N VAL A 19 -25.59 15.62 3.70
CA VAL A 19 -25.37 16.85 2.93
C VAL A 19 -25.27 16.54 1.42
N LEU A 20 -24.47 15.58 1.03
CA LEU A 20 -24.33 15.18 -0.39
C LEU A 20 -25.66 14.68 -0.99
N MET A 21 -26.42 13.90 -0.22
CA MET A 21 -27.77 13.46 -0.65
C MET A 21 -28.75 14.63 -0.75
N HIS A 22 -28.65 15.61 0.15
CA HIS A 22 -29.50 16.80 0.12
C HIS A 22 -29.22 17.70 -1.11
N LEU A 23 -27.96 17.78 -1.52
CA LEU A 23 -27.52 18.53 -2.72
C LEU A 23 -27.95 17.85 -4.04
N GLY A 24 -28.23 16.54 -4.02
CA GLY A 24 -28.71 15.82 -5.20
C GLY A 24 -27.78 15.90 -6.40
N ASP A 25 -28.27 16.37 -7.53
CA ASP A 25 -27.49 16.46 -8.79
C ASP A 25 -26.36 17.51 -8.71
N ASP A 26 -26.49 18.50 -7.83
CA ASP A 26 -25.45 19.52 -7.60
C ASP A 26 -24.39 19.04 -6.60
N ALA A 27 -24.45 17.78 -6.16
CA ALA A 27 -23.54 17.25 -5.17
C ALA A 27 -22.09 17.19 -5.67
N SER A 28 -21.24 17.87 -4.94
CA SER A 28 -19.77 17.78 -5.06
C SER A 28 -19.13 18.05 -3.71
N LEU A 29 -17.88 17.66 -3.53
CA LEU A 29 -17.18 17.95 -2.29
C LEU A 29 -17.04 19.47 -2.03
N PRO A 30 -16.70 20.31 -3.03
CA PRO A 30 -16.73 21.76 -2.86
C PRO A 30 -18.13 22.33 -2.54
N ALA A 31 -19.20 21.84 -3.17
CA ALA A 31 -20.55 22.26 -2.87
C ALA A 31 -20.97 21.89 -1.44
N ALA A 32 -20.61 20.70 -1.00
CA ALA A 32 -20.83 20.27 0.38
C ALA A 32 -20.07 21.14 1.39
N GLN A 33 -18.81 21.49 1.12
CA GLN A 33 -18.03 22.41 1.95
C GLN A 33 -18.72 23.79 2.06
N VAL A 34 -19.12 24.34 0.93
CA VAL A 34 -19.83 25.65 0.89
C VAL A 34 -21.15 25.58 1.67
N TYR A 35 -21.91 24.50 1.48
CA TYR A 35 -23.21 24.31 2.18
C TYR A 35 -23.00 24.24 3.69
N ILE A 36 -22.02 23.47 4.18
CA ILE A 36 -21.70 23.35 5.59
C ILE A 36 -21.23 24.70 6.15
N ASN A 37 -20.31 25.36 5.45
CA ASN A 37 -19.77 26.66 5.89
C ASN A 37 -20.79 27.81 5.84
N SER A 38 -21.90 27.64 5.12
CA SER A 38 -23.03 28.59 5.12
C SER A 38 -23.89 28.50 6.37
N THR A 39 -23.56 27.64 7.31
CA THR A 39 -24.29 27.45 8.58
C THR A 39 -23.44 27.91 9.76
N THR A 40 -24.07 28.44 10.78
CA THR A 40 -23.40 28.96 11.99
C THR A 40 -23.02 27.86 13.00
N GLY A 41 -23.33 26.61 12.69
CA GLY A 41 -23.01 25.45 13.52
C GLY A 41 -23.87 24.24 13.20
N LEU A 42 -23.67 23.17 13.98
CA LEU A 42 -24.34 21.89 13.74
C LEU A 42 -25.87 21.98 13.85
N ASP A 43 -26.39 22.76 14.78
CA ASP A 43 -27.85 22.91 14.97
C ASP A 43 -28.52 23.53 13.74
N GLU A 44 -27.90 24.53 13.15
CA GLU A 44 -28.46 25.14 11.94
C GLU A 44 -28.37 24.18 10.76
N LEU A 45 -27.26 23.47 10.61
CA LEU A 45 -27.07 22.46 9.57
C LEU A 45 -28.13 21.35 9.69
N LEU A 46 -28.33 20.80 10.87
CA LEU A 46 -29.34 19.76 11.13
C LEU A 46 -30.76 20.28 10.86
N ARG A 47 -31.07 21.53 11.21
CA ARG A 47 -32.35 22.15 10.94
C ARG A 47 -32.60 22.32 9.43
N LYS A 48 -31.57 22.65 8.63
CA LYS A 48 -31.66 22.70 7.18
C LYS A 48 -31.90 21.31 6.61
N LEU A 49 -31.15 20.30 7.05
CA LEU A 49 -31.26 18.92 6.57
C LEU A 49 -32.61 18.27 6.91
N LYS A 50 -33.20 18.60 8.07
CA LYS A 50 -34.56 18.13 8.44
C LYS A 50 -35.65 18.63 7.49
N LYS A 51 -35.39 19.64 6.67
CA LYS A 51 -36.31 20.15 5.63
C LYS A 51 -36.06 19.52 4.27
N SER A 52 -35.18 18.54 4.16
CA SER A 52 -34.87 17.85 2.91
C SER A 52 -36.08 17.06 2.40
N HIS A 53 -36.18 16.92 1.08
CA HIS A 53 -37.18 16.04 0.45
C HIS A 53 -36.86 14.55 0.62
N SER A 54 -35.62 14.20 0.97
CA SER A 54 -35.20 12.82 1.17
C SER A 54 -35.47 12.41 2.62
N GLU A 55 -36.29 11.38 2.79
CA GLU A 55 -36.59 10.80 4.11
C GLU A 55 -35.33 10.29 4.82
N GLU A 56 -34.38 9.70 4.07
CA GLU A 56 -33.10 9.22 4.61
C GLU A 56 -32.28 10.38 5.20
N VAL A 57 -32.24 11.53 4.53
CA VAL A 57 -31.55 12.73 5.04
C VAL A 57 -32.19 13.23 6.33
N VAL A 58 -33.53 13.28 6.37
CA VAL A 58 -34.28 13.70 7.55
C VAL A 58 -34.01 12.76 8.73
N ASN A 59 -34.02 11.46 8.50
CA ASN A 59 -33.75 10.45 9.52
C ASN A 59 -32.32 10.56 10.09
N ILE A 60 -31.32 10.75 9.22
CA ILE A 60 -29.93 10.96 9.67
C ILE A 60 -29.82 12.23 10.51
N ALA A 61 -30.43 13.33 10.06
CA ALA A 61 -30.38 14.60 10.78
C ALA A 61 -31.10 14.50 12.14
N GLN A 62 -32.21 13.78 12.23
CA GLN A 62 -32.95 13.56 13.49
C GLN A 62 -32.13 12.70 14.46
N GLU A 63 -31.52 11.63 14.00
CA GLU A 63 -30.70 10.73 14.83
C GLU A 63 -29.49 11.47 15.40
N ILE A 64 -28.78 12.24 14.58
CA ILE A 64 -27.65 13.04 15.04
C ILE A 64 -28.12 14.11 16.06
N SER A 65 -29.23 14.77 15.77
CA SER A 65 -29.84 15.74 16.69
C SER A 65 -30.17 15.18 18.06
N ASN A 66 -30.66 13.92 18.10
CA ASN A 66 -31.01 13.24 19.35
C ASN A 66 -29.78 12.78 20.13
N THR A 67 -28.67 12.45 19.41
CA THR A 67 -27.44 11.94 20.01
C THR A 67 -26.52 13.07 20.46
N ALA A 68 -26.44 14.15 19.68
CA ALA A 68 -25.57 15.30 19.94
C ALA A 68 -26.23 16.28 20.94
N SER A 69 -26.37 15.83 22.17
CA SER A 69 -27.07 16.59 23.22
C SER A 69 -26.20 17.64 23.94
N ASN A 70 -24.91 17.68 23.72
CA ASN A 70 -24.02 18.65 24.36
C ASN A 70 -23.18 19.46 23.34
N ALA A 71 -22.84 20.69 23.71
CA ALA A 71 -22.11 21.62 22.86
C ALA A 71 -20.71 21.12 22.44
N ASN A 72 -20.05 20.37 23.32
CA ASN A 72 -18.70 19.82 23.02
C ASN A 72 -18.76 18.75 21.93
N LEU A 73 -19.75 17.87 21.97
CA LEU A 73 -19.97 16.86 20.95
C LEU A 73 -20.30 17.51 19.59
N MET A 74 -21.17 18.52 19.60
CA MET A 74 -21.51 19.28 18.40
C MET A 74 -20.29 19.98 17.79
N ALA A 75 -19.47 20.61 18.60
CA ALA A 75 -18.23 21.26 18.17
C ALA A 75 -17.25 20.22 17.59
N SER A 76 -17.08 19.07 18.23
CA SER A 76 -16.19 18.00 17.76
C SER A 76 -16.62 17.41 16.41
N ILE A 77 -17.93 17.25 16.18
CA ILE A 77 -18.47 16.81 14.88
C ILE A 77 -18.17 17.84 13.78
N MET A 78 -18.39 19.13 14.06
CA MET A 78 -18.10 20.21 13.10
C MET A 78 -16.61 20.32 12.80
N THR A 79 -15.75 20.20 13.81
CA THR A 79 -14.28 20.16 13.61
C THR A 79 -13.88 18.98 12.73
N ALA A 80 -14.38 17.78 13.00
CA ALA A 80 -14.09 16.60 12.19
C ALA A 80 -14.56 16.74 10.72
N LEU A 81 -15.68 17.44 10.50
CA LEU A 81 -16.13 17.79 9.15
C LEU A 81 -15.21 18.81 8.48
N SER A 82 -14.81 19.86 9.19
CA SER A 82 -13.88 20.88 8.65
C SER A 82 -12.55 20.26 8.27
N ASP A 83 -11.98 19.44 9.16
CA ASP A 83 -10.71 18.74 8.91
C ASP A 83 -10.80 17.80 7.70
N ALA A 84 -11.96 17.16 7.49
CA ALA A 84 -12.19 16.31 6.34
C ALA A 84 -12.16 17.05 5.00
N PHE A 85 -12.33 18.37 4.99
CA PHE A 85 -12.28 19.22 3.80
C PHE A 85 -10.97 20.02 3.65
N ALA A 86 -10.01 19.88 4.56
CA ALA A 86 -8.76 20.63 4.51
C ALA A 86 -8.01 20.51 3.17
N PHE A 87 -8.14 19.39 2.45
CA PHE A 87 -7.56 19.23 1.13
C PHE A 87 -8.17 20.15 0.05
N LEU A 88 -9.38 20.68 0.26
CA LEU A 88 -10.04 21.63 -0.65
C LEU A 88 -9.51 23.07 -0.52
N ASP A 89 -8.61 23.34 0.42
CA ASP A 89 -7.96 24.65 0.53
C ASP A 89 -7.00 24.88 -0.64
N ASP A 90 -6.51 23.84 -1.30
CA ASP A 90 -5.81 23.94 -2.59
C ASP A 90 -6.83 24.13 -3.72
N ALA A 91 -6.74 25.27 -4.40
CA ALA A 91 -7.66 25.64 -5.49
C ALA A 91 -7.63 24.64 -6.66
N ARG A 92 -6.49 24.00 -6.95
CA ARG A 92 -6.33 23.01 -8.02
C ARG A 92 -7.09 21.73 -7.68
N ILE A 93 -6.96 21.27 -6.42
CA ILE A 93 -7.69 20.09 -5.92
C ILE A 93 -9.18 20.40 -5.92
N LYS A 94 -9.56 21.57 -5.41
CA LYS A 94 -10.96 22.00 -5.39
C LYS A 94 -11.58 22.00 -6.80
N ALA A 95 -10.85 22.50 -7.79
CA ALA A 95 -11.31 22.48 -9.18
C ALA A 95 -11.43 21.06 -9.75
N SER A 96 -10.49 20.15 -9.41
CA SER A 96 -10.48 18.77 -9.93
C SER A 96 -11.61 17.89 -9.40
N VAL A 97 -12.15 18.19 -8.21
CA VAL A 97 -13.25 17.45 -7.58
C VAL A 97 -14.59 18.20 -7.62
N ALA A 98 -14.65 19.32 -8.31
CA ALA A 98 -15.89 20.05 -8.57
C ALA A 98 -16.78 19.28 -9.55
N ASN A 99 -18.10 19.46 -9.42
CA ASN A 99 -19.04 18.92 -10.40
C ASN A 99 -18.95 19.76 -11.67
N ASN A 100 -18.42 19.16 -12.74
CA ASN A 100 -18.37 19.78 -14.05
C ASN A 100 -18.81 18.78 -15.12
N ALA A 101 -19.35 19.30 -16.24
CA ALA A 101 -19.87 18.49 -17.33
C ALA A 101 -18.78 17.64 -18.02
N ASP A 102 -17.51 18.10 -17.96
CA ASP A 102 -16.36 17.47 -18.60
C ASP A 102 -15.65 16.47 -17.65
N GLY A 103 -16.24 16.19 -16.49
CA GLY A 103 -15.68 15.25 -15.51
C GLY A 103 -15.59 13.82 -16.06
N LEU A 104 -14.54 13.11 -15.65
CA LEU A 104 -14.33 11.71 -16.03
C LEU A 104 -15.48 10.82 -15.52
N ARG A 105 -16.22 10.23 -16.45
CA ARG A 105 -17.27 9.26 -16.17
C ARG A 105 -16.68 7.86 -16.16
N LEU A 106 -16.19 7.44 -15.02
CA LEU A 106 -15.43 6.21 -14.87
C LEU A 106 -16.18 4.97 -15.42
N LYS A 107 -17.48 4.87 -15.20
CA LYS A 107 -18.29 3.76 -15.74
C LYS A 107 -18.31 3.70 -17.28
N GLU A 108 -18.24 4.84 -17.95
CA GLU A 108 -18.21 4.92 -19.42
C GLU A 108 -16.80 4.55 -19.93
N ILE A 109 -15.77 5.07 -19.27
CA ILE A 109 -14.37 4.77 -19.60
C ILE A 109 -14.09 3.26 -19.49
N LEU A 110 -14.59 2.60 -18.45
CA LEU A 110 -14.39 1.17 -18.23
C LEU A 110 -15.03 0.26 -19.29
N LYS A 111 -15.94 0.78 -20.09
CA LYS A 111 -16.53 0.06 -21.24
C LYS A 111 -15.72 0.26 -22.53
N SER A 112 -14.76 1.16 -22.53
CA SER A 112 -13.93 1.46 -23.71
C SER A 112 -12.62 0.69 -23.64
N PRO A 113 -12.24 -0.09 -24.65
CA PRO A 113 -10.99 -0.82 -24.67
C PRO A 113 -9.78 0.11 -24.75
N LYS A 114 -8.64 -0.37 -24.28
CA LYS A 114 -7.34 0.32 -24.41
C LYS A 114 -7.27 1.71 -23.77
N GLN A 115 -7.92 1.88 -22.61
CA GLN A 115 -7.84 3.11 -21.83
C GLN A 115 -6.82 2.93 -20.69
N ALA A 116 -6.07 4.00 -20.37
CA ALA A 116 -5.23 4.09 -19.20
C ALA A 116 -5.67 5.29 -18.36
N ILE A 117 -5.86 5.07 -17.05
CA ILE A 117 -6.22 6.12 -16.09
C ILE A 117 -5.04 6.26 -15.13
N PHE A 118 -4.42 7.44 -15.11
CA PHE A 118 -3.34 7.78 -14.20
C PHE A 118 -3.87 8.70 -13.10
N LEU A 119 -3.74 8.25 -11.84
CA LEU A 119 -3.97 9.07 -10.66
C LEU A 119 -2.62 9.54 -10.12
N GLN A 120 -2.33 10.80 -10.33
CA GLN A 120 -1.06 11.41 -9.92
C GLN A 120 -1.32 12.49 -8.87
N PHE A 121 -0.52 12.48 -7.81
CA PHE A 121 -0.52 13.48 -6.76
C PHE A 121 0.90 13.99 -6.54
N ASP A 122 1.02 15.29 -6.33
CA ASP A 122 2.29 15.91 -6.02
C ASP A 122 2.77 15.46 -4.64
N GLN A 123 3.98 14.93 -4.58
CA GLN A 123 4.58 14.44 -3.32
C GLN A 123 4.70 15.51 -2.25
N GLN A 124 4.86 16.78 -2.62
CA GLN A 124 4.93 17.89 -1.67
C GLN A 124 3.64 18.05 -0.85
N TYR A 125 2.50 17.60 -1.39
CA TYR A 125 1.19 17.73 -0.74
C TYR A 125 0.64 16.39 -0.26
N THR A 126 1.46 15.35 -0.19
CA THR A 126 1.01 13.99 0.15
C THR A 126 0.22 13.93 1.45
N ALA A 127 0.65 14.66 2.49
CA ALA A 127 -0.06 14.66 3.78
C ALA A 127 -1.51 15.16 3.65
N THR A 128 -1.75 16.17 2.82
CA THR A 128 -3.06 16.77 2.61
C THR A 128 -3.92 15.98 1.61
N THR A 129 -3.30 15.44 0.56
CA THR A 129 -4.01 14.77 -0.54
C THR A 129 -4.18 13.28 -0.36
N ALA A 130 -3.39 12.64 0.51
CA ALA A 130 -3.44 11.19 0.73
C ALA A 130 -4.83 10.66 1.08
N PRO A 131 -5.65 11.31 1.94
CA PRO A 131 -7.02 10.84 2.21
C PRO A 131 -7.91 10.84 0.97
N LEU A 132 -7.80 11.88 0.12
CA LEU A 132 -8.53 11.97 -1.14
C LEU A 132 -8.11 10.86 -2.09
N PHE A 133 -6.80 10.61 -2.23
CA PHE A 133 -6.27 9.52 -3.05
C PHE A 133 -6.82 8.16 -2.60
N GLY A 134 -6.76 7.87 -1.30
CA GLY A 134 -7.29 6.62 -0.75
C GLY A 134 -8.79 6.46 -1.02
N ALA A 135 -9.57 7.53 -0.90
CA ALA A 135 -11.00 7.54 -1.19
C ALA A 135 -11.29 7.33 -2.69
N MET A 136 -10.52 7.97 -3.59
CA MET A 136 -10.64 7.80 -5.04
C MET A 136 -10.33 6.37 -5.46
N VAL A 137 -9.23 5.78 -4.98
CA VAL A 137 -8.88 4.39 -5.25
C VAL A 137 -9.97 3.45 -4.75
N ALA A 138 -10.46 3.62 -3.52
CA ALA A 138 -11.55 2.81 -2.98
C ALA A 138 -12.84 2.93 -3.82
N HIS A 139 -13.15 4.12 -4.34
CA HIS A 139 -14.30 4.33 -5.21
C HIS A 139 -14.13 3.62 -6.56
N ILE A 140 -12.94 3.72 -7.17
CA ILE A 140 -12.60 3.00 -8.40
C ILE A 140 -12.74 1.49 -8.19
N LEU A 141 -12.14 0.94 -7.14
CA LEU A 141 -12.22 -0.47 -6.81
C LEU A 141 -13.68 -0.95 -6.65
N ARG A 142 -14.53 -0.15 -6.01
CA ARG A 142 -15.94 -0.47 -5.86
C ARG A 142 -16.67 -0.51 -7.22
N ILE A 143 -16.41 0.44 -8.10
CA ILE A 143 -17.01 0.45 -9.44
C ILE A 143 -16.52 -0.76 -10.25
N LEU A 144 -15.21 -1.03 -10.22
CA LEU A 144 -14.61 -2.17 -10.91
C LEU A 144 -15.20 -3.50 -10.45
N GLN A 145 -15.44 -3.66 -9.16
CA GLN A 145 -16.03 -4.87 -8.59
C GLN A 145 -17.51 -5.02 -8.92
N SER A 146 -18.29 -3.93 -8.83
CA SER A 146 -19.74 -3.98 -9.06
C SER A 146 -20.11 -4.20 -10.53
N ASN A 147 -19.23 -3.91 -11.46
CA ASN A 147 -19.50 -3.97 -12.91
C ASN A 147 -18.58 -4.97 -13.64
N TYR A 148 -18.02 -5.97 -12.94
CA TYR A 148 -17.00 -6.85 -13.52
C TYR A 148 -17.46 -7.68 -14.73
N GLN A 149 -18.77 -7.89 -14.89
CA GLN A 149 -19.35 -8.62 -16.03
C GLN A 149 -19.55 -7.73 -17.28
N GLU A 150 -19.64 -6.43 -17.10
CA GLU A 150 -19.99 -5.45 -18.15
C GLU A 150 -18.80 -4.60 -18.60
N ARG A 151 -17.62 -4.80 -18.02
CA ARG A 151 -16.42 -4.02 -18.31
C ARG A 151 -15.35 -4.83 -19.02
N GLU A 152 -14.45 -4.15 -19.69
CA GLU A 152 -13.18 -4.73 -20.17
C GLU A 152 -12.29 -5.19 -19.01
N ASP A 153 -11.34 -6.08 -19.31
CA ASP A 153 -10.34 -6.50 -18.33
C ASP A 153 -9.51 -5.30 -17.88
N VAL A 154 -9.38 -5.14 -16.57
CA VAL A 154 -8.65 -4.03 -15.97
C VAL A 154 -7.47 -4.56 -15.17
N PHE A 155 -6.31 -4.00 -15.43
CA PHE A 155 -5.10 -4.20 -14.66
C PHE A 155 -4.90 -3.01 -13.72
N LEU A 156 -4.80 -3.28 -12.41
CA LEU A 156 -4.56 -2.28 -11.39
C LEU A 156 -3.08 -2.28 -10.99
N MET A 157 -2.45 -1.12 -11.07
CA MET A 157 -1.09 -0.92 -10.59
C MET A 157 -1.08 0.15 -9.50
N LEU A 158 -0.68 -0.22 -8.29
CA LEU A 158 -0.54 0.68 -7.15
C LEU A 158 0.94 0.84 -6.80
N ASP A 159 1.51 1.91 -7.33
CA ASP A 159 2.90 2.29 -7.06
C ASP A 159 3.00 2.92 -5.68
N GLU A 160 3.88 2.37 -4.84
CA GLU A 160 4.15 2.83 -3.46
C GLU A 160 2.89 2.95 -2.58
N ILE A 161 2.19 1.80 -2.39
CA ILE A 161 0.94 1.75 -1.60
C ILE A 161 1.08 2.25 -0.16
N THR A 162 2.30 2.32 0.36
CA THR A 162 2.60 2.80 1.71
C THR A 162 2.66 4.32 1.82
N ASN A 163 2.76 5.05 0.71
CA ASN A 163 2.85 6.51 0.71
C ASN A 163 1.49 7.22 0.68
N CYS A 164 0.43 6.58 0.21
CA CYS A 164 -0.91 7.14 0.25
C CYS A 164 -1.62 6.87 1.59
N ALA A 165 -2.75 7.52 1.86
CA ALA A 165 -3.60 7.15 3.00
C ALA A 165 -4.06 5.69 2.86
N PRO A 166 -4.38 5.00 3.98
CA PRO A 166 -4.93 3.67 3.91
C PRO A 166 -6.17 3.65 3.00
N ILE A 167 -6.16 2.79 1.99
CA ILE A 167 -7.32 2.60 1.13
C ILE A 167 -8.40 1.90 1.97
N PRO A 168 -9.57 2.52 2.15
CA PRO A 168 -10.62 1.95 2.99
C PRO A 168 -11.01 0.53 2.53
N ARG A 169 -11.05 -0.40 3.49
CA ARG A 169 -11.41 -1.81 3.26
C ARG A 169 -10.51 -2.55 2.25
N PHE A 170 -9.28 -2.12 2.07
CA PHE A 170 -8.38 -2.72 1.08
C PHE A 170 -8.09 -4.19 1.35
N SER A 171 -7.99 -4.58 2.62
CA SER A 171 -7.85 -5.98 3.04
C SER A 171 -8.99 -6.88 2.55
N GLU A 172 -10.23 -6.36 2.56
CA GLU A 172 -11.40 -7.07 2.03
C GLU A 172 -11.35 -7.16 0.49
N TRP A 173 -10.87 -6.09 -0.16
CA TRP A 173 -10.68 -6.05 -1.61
C TRP A 173 -9.67 -7.09 -2.09
N LEU A 174 -8.55 -7.26 -1.41
CA LEU A 174 -7.54 -8.25 -1.75
C LEU A 174 -8.12 -9.68 -1.80
N ASN A 175 -9.04 -9.99 -0.90
CA ASN A 175 -9.71 -11.31 -0.89
C ASN A 175 -10.69 -11.50 -2.05
N THR A 176 -11.27 -10.42 -2.58
CA THR A 176 -12.32 -10.47 -3.61
C THR A 176 -11.84 -10.09 -5.01
N ILE A 177 -10.65 -9.53 -5.12
CA ILE A 177 -10.07 -9.01 -6.37
C ILE A 177 -9.96 -10.10 -7.46
N ARG A 178 -9.67 -11.33 -7.04
CA ARG A 178 -9.58 -12.50 -7.93
C ARG A 178 -10.92 -12.81 -8.59
N SER A 179 -12.02 -12.82 -7.82
CA SER A 179 -13.35 -13.08 -8.36
C SER A 179 -13.82 -11.98 -9.29
N ALA A 180 -13.34 -10.76 -9.10
CA ALA A 180 -13.60 -9.63 -9.99
C ALA A 180 -12.72 -9.60 -11.25
N LYS A 181 -11.90 -10.64 -11.52
CA LYS A 181 -10.99 -10.70 -12.67
C LYS A 181 -10.14 -9.43 -12.84
N MET A 182 -9.55 -8.97 -11.77
CA MET A 182 -8.79 -7.73 -11.72
C MET A 182 -7.37 -8.02 -11.22
N PRO A 183 -6.43 -8.35 -12.11
CA PRO A 183 -5.02 -8.46 -11.72
C PRO A 183 -4.55 -7.17 -11.07
N CYS A 184 -3.82 -7.31 -9.97
CA CYS A 184 -3.31 -6.17 -9.22
C CYS A 184 -1.83 -6.34 -8.91
N TRP A 185 -1.05 -5.32 -9.22
CA TRP A 185 0.34 -5.20 -8.80
C TRP A 185 0.46 -4.15 -7.71
N LEU A 186 1.09 -4.56 -6.62
CA LEU A 186 1.31 -3.72 -5.45
C LEU A 186 2.81 -3.55 -5.25
N TYR A 187 3.24 -2.31 -5.17
CA TYR A 187 4.63 -1.97 -4.88
C TYR A 187 4.72 -1.34 -3.49
N PHE A 188 5.72 -1.75 -2.74
CA PHE A 188 6.03 -1.21 -1.42
C PHE A 188 7.51 -1.44 -1.09
N GLN A 189 8.07 -0.60 -0.23
CA GLN A 189 9.49 -0.65 0.12
C GLN A 189 9.78 -1.60 1.28
N SER A 190 8.84 -1.74 2.22
CA SER A 190 9.00 -2.61 3.39
C SER A 190 7.66 -3.15 3.89
N THR A 191 7.69 -4.32 4.50
CA THR A 191 6.53 -4.93 5.16
C THR A 191 6.13 -4.16 6.41
N GLU A 192 7.08 -3.54 7.12
CA GLU A 192 6.80 -2.63 8.24
C GLU A 192 5.93 -1.44 7.80
N GLY A 193 6.18 -0.89 6.60
CA GLY A 193 5.35 0.14 6.01
C GLY A 193 3.89 -0.29 5.85
N LEU A 194 3.64 -1.55 5.46
CA LEU A 194 2.30 -2.12 5.39
C LEU A 194 1.65 -2.24 6.77
N VAL A 195 2.38 -2.77 7.77
CA VAL A 195 1.89 -2.89 9.14
C VAL A 195 1.53 -1.54 9.73
N ARG A 196 2.40 -0.55 9.57
CA ARG A 196 2.15 0.82 10.04
C ARG A 196 0.91 1.45 9.38
N LYS A 197 0.66 1.14 8.10
CA LYS A 197 -0.43 1.74 7.33
C LYS A 197 -1.76 1.02 7.50
N TYR A 198 -1.76 -0.31 7.49
CA TYR A 198 -2.96 -1.15 7.47
C TYR A 198 -3.19 -1.96 8.74
N GLY A 199 -2.30 -1.83 9.75
CA GLY A 199 -2.40 -2.50 11.03
C GLY A 199 -1.64 -3.83 11.12
N ILE A 200 -1.63 -4.40 12.32
CA ILE A 200 -0.94 -5.66 12.64
C ILE A 200 -1.48 -6.79 11.76
N GLY A 201 -0.57 -7.55 11.13
CA GLY A 201 -0.90 -8.67 10.26
C GLY A 201 -1.12 -8.28 8.79
N ALA A 202 -1.01 -7.00 8.44
CA ALA A 202 -1.11 -6.55 7.06
C ALA A 202 -0.02 -7.15 6.17
N ASP A 203 1.22 -7.23 6.66
CA ASP A 203 2.35 -7.91 6.04
C ASP A 203 1.98 -9.32 5.56
N ARG A 204 1.47 -10.14 6.46
CA ARG A 204 1.04 -11.52 6.16
C ARG A 204 -0.12 -11.59 5.20
N LEU A 205 -1.09 -10.67 5.34
CA LEU A 205 -2.25 -10.63 4.45
C LEU A 205 -1.83 -10.28 3.02
N PHE A 206 -1.03 -9.25 2.82
CA PHE A 206 -0.58 -8.81 1.50
C PHE A 206 0.32 -9.86 0.83
N LEU A 207 1.28 -10.40 1.56
CA LEU A 207 2.14 -11.46 1.06
C LEU A 207 1.37 -12.77 0.82
N GLY A 208 0.47 -13.15 1.73
CA GLY A 208 -0.34 -14.37 1.61
C GLY A 208 -1.36 -14.33 0.47
N SER A 209 -1.92 -13.16 0.17
CA SER A 209 -2.89 -12.97 -0.93
C SER A 209 -2.24 -12.89 -2.31
N SER A 210 -0.92 -12.73 -2.39
CA SER A 210 -0.18 -12.59 -3.64
C SER A 210 0.33 -13.94 -4.13
N ASN A 211 -0.02 -14.35 -5.35
CA ASN A 211 0.49 -15.58 -5.98
C ASN A 211 1.92 -15.41 -6.51
N LEU A 212 2.20 -14.21 -7.06
CA LEU A 212 3.52 -13.82 -7.56
C LEU A 212 4.12 -12.80 -6.60
N LYS A 213 5.33 -13.03 -6.14
CA LYS A 213 6.11 -12.11 -5.33
C LYS A 213 7.46 -11.88 -6.00
N ILE A 214 7.84 -10.64 -6.14
CA ILE A 214 9.13 -10.26 -6.72
C ILE A 214 9.83 -9.37 -5.71
N SER A 215 11.01 -9.78 -5.27
CA SER A 215 11.86 -9.01 -4.38
C SER A 215 13.13 -8.59 -5.10
N PHE A 216 13.37 -7.31 -5.15
CA PHE A 216 14.67 -6.74 -5.51
C PHE A 216 15.55 -6.64 -4.28
N LYS A 217 16.72 -5.99 -4.42
CA LYS A 217 17.57 -5.68 -3.28
C LYS A 217 16.77 -4.94 -2.20
N LEU A 218 16.76 -5.51 -1.00
CA LEU A 218 16.06 -4.94 0.15
C LEU A 218 16.99 -4.06 0.99
N GLY A 219 16.43 -3.00 1.56
CA GLY A 219 17.13 -2.12 2.49
C GLY A 219 16.82 -2.43 3.97
N ASP A 220 15.86 -3.32 4.23
CA ASP A 220 15.34 -3.64 5.55
C ASP A 220 15.48 -5.13 5.87
N ILE A 221 16.12 -5.43 7.01
CA ILE A 221 16.39 -6.81 7.44
C ILE A 221 15.12 -7.56 7.86
N GLN A 222 14.09 -6.88 8.35
CA GLN A 222 12.85 -7.52 8.75
C GLN A 222 12.09 -8.05 7.53
N THR A 223 11.94 -7.23 6.51
CA THR A 223 11.37 -7.64 5.21
C THR A 223 12.18 -8.79 4.60
N ALA A 224 13.52 -8.73 4.67
CA ALA A 224 14.39 -9.79 4.18
C ALA A 224 14.16 -11.14 4.91
N LYS A 225 13.95 -11.11 6.22
CA LYS A 225 13.62 -12.31 7.00
C LYS A 225 12.27 -12.90 6.57
N GLU A 226 11.25 -12.08 6.38
CA GLU A 226 9.93 -12.54 5.94
C GLU A 226 9.99 -13.20 4.56
N PHE A 227 10.74 -12.62 3.62
CA PHE A 227 10.95 -13.22 2.30
C PHE A 227 11.75 -14.53 2.37
N SER A 228 12.80 -14.59 3.22
CA SER A 228 13.57 -15.81 3.48
C SER A 228 12.68 -16.91 4.05
N GLU A 229 11.84 -16.60 5.03
CA GLU A 229 10.89 -17.53 5.64
C GLU A 229 9.84 -18.05 4.65
N LEU A 230 9.35 -17.22 3.73
CA LEU A 230 8.41 -17.61 2.68
C LEU A 230 9.00 -18.60 1.68
N ILE A 231 10.30 -18.51 1.38
CA ILE A 231 11.02 -19.46 0.53
C ILE A 231 11.20 -20.78 1.27
N GLY A 232 11.48 -20.72 2.57
CA GLY A 232 11.60 -21.87 3.43
C GLY A 232 13.06 -22.25 3.74
N LYS A 233 13.19 -23.45 4.33
CA LYS A 233 14.46 -23.98 4.81
C LYS A 233 14.72 -25.35 4.19
N THR A 234 16.00 -25.74 4.14
CA THR A 234 16.44 -27.04 3.66
C THR A 234 17.44 -27.64 4.63
N ASP A 235 17.54 -28.98 4.59
CA ASP A 235 18.54 -29.70 5.37
C ASP A 235 19.91 -29.54 4.72
N VAL A 236 20.86 -29.00 5.47
CA VAL A 236 22.26 -28.87 5.06
C VAL A 236 23.12 -29.74 5.93
N THR A 237 23.75 -30.76 5.34
CA THR A 237 24.69 -31.63 6.03
C THR A 237 26.10 -31.09 5.91
N ARG A 238 26.67 -30.70 7.05
CA ARG A 238 28.04 -30.23 7.13
C ARG A 238 28.93 -31.35 7.70
N TYR A 239 30.05 -31.59 7.03
CA TYR A 239 31.08 -32.55 7.47
C TYR A 239 32.22 -31.77 8.12
N SER A 240 32.49 -32.02 9.38
CA SER A 240 33.69 -31.54 10.03
C SER A 240 34.69 -32.67 10.20
N TYR A 241 35.94 -32.40 9.87
CA TYR A 241 37.06 -33.30 10.00
C TYR A 241 37.93 -32.79 11.14
N SER A 242 38.11 -33.61 12.17
CA SER A 242 39.06 -33.32 13.24
C SER A 242 40.23 -34.29 13.19
N GLN A 243 41.43 -33.79 13.18
CA GLN A 243 42.64 -34.57 13.25
C GLN A 243 43.45 -34.09 14.47
N ASN A 244 43.49 -34.91 15.49
CA ASN A 244 44.28 -34.63 16.68
C ASN A 244 45.49 -35.52 16.69
N SER A 245 46.68 -34.93 16.78
CA SER A 245 47.93 -35.63 17.05
C SER A 245 48.45 -35.17 18.41
N SER A 246 48.65 -36.11 19.32
CA SER A 246 49.29 -35.81 20.57
C SER A 246 50.59 -36.65 20.72
N THR A 247 51.66 -35.97 21.05
CA THR A 247 52.93 -36.59 21.34
C THR A 247 53.20 -36.45 22.84
N SER A 248 53.19 -37.54 23.56
CA SER A 248 53.61 -37.56 24.99
C SER A 248 54.97 -38.22 25.14
N SER A 249 55.90 -37.53 25.75
CA SER A 249 57.20 -38.07 26.11
C SER A 249 57.24 -38.23 27.62
N SER A 250 57.49 -39.46 28.12
CA SER A 250 57.73 -39.71 29.48
C SER A 250 59.18 -40.23 29.73
N LYS A 251 59.79 -39.74 30.77
CA LYS A 251 61.15 -40.12 31.18
C LYS A 251 61.02 -41.04 32.37
N ASN A 252 61.39 -42.30 32.21
CA ASN A 252 61.45 -43.23 33.33
C ASN A 252 62.77 -43.09 34.07
N HIS A 253 62.83 -43.59 35.36
CA HIS A 253 63.94 -43.51 36.26
C HIS A 253 65.26 -44.12 35.75
N GLU A 254 65.21 -44.86 34.63
CA GLU A 254 66.36 -45.51 33.96
C GLU A 254 66.85 -44.76 32.70
N TYR A 255 66.58 -43.45 32.54
CA TYR A 255 67.05 -42.63 31.44
C TYR A 255 66.58 -43.09 30.02
N LYS A 256 65.56 -43.95 29.94
CA LYS A 256 64.93 -44.32 28.64
C LYS A 256 63.79 -43.38 28.30
N TYR A 257 63.92 -42.69 27.14
CA TYR A 257 62.86 -41.91 26.61
C TYR A 257 61.88 -42.82 25.82
N THR A 258 60.62 -42.82 26.19
CA THR A 258 59.56 -43.41 25.41
C THR A 258 58.71 -42.29 24.90
N SER A 259 58.55 -42.15 23.58
CA SER A 259 57.63 -41.23 22.92
C SER A 259 56.46 -42.04 22.38
N ASN A 260 55.27 -41.73 22.87
CA ASN A 260 54.02 -42.25 22.28
C ASN A 260 53.44 -41.17 21.43
N VAL A 261 53.22 -41.47 20.13
CA VAL A 261 52.49 -40.64 19.21
C VAL A 261 51.10 -41.29 19.03
N SER A 262 50.06 -40.61 19.44
CA SER A 262 48.69 -41.04 19.14
C SER A 262 48.08 -40.05 18.13
N SER A 263 47.57 -40.58 17.03
CA SER A 263 46.78 -39.81 16.08
C SER A 263 45.35 -40.35 16.06
N SER A 264 44.37 -39.45 16.22
CA SER A 264 42.98 -39.79 16.04
C SER A 264 42.37 -38.89 14.97
N SER A 265 41.67 -39.51 14.04
CA SER A 265 40.86 -38.78 13.04
C SER A 265 39.39 -39.05 13.30
N GLY A 266 38.60 -37.99 13.39
CA GLY A 266 37.16 -38.10 13.58
C GLY A 266 36.41 -37.39 12.42
N HIS A 267 35.35 -37.99 12.00
CA HIS A 267 34.40 -37.37 11.05
C HIS A 267 33.07 -37.15 11.79
N THR A 268 32.58 -35.91 11.78
CA THR A 268 31.28 -35.61 12.33
C THR A 268 30.42 -35.04 11.24
N ALA A 269 29.28 -35.68 10.93
CA ALA A 269 28.26 -35.15 10.06
C ALA A 269 27.15 -34.54 10.93
N SER A 270 26.86 -33.26 10.76
CA SER A 270 25.74 -32.59 11.41
C SER A 270 24.81 -32.07 10.35
N THR A 271 23.52 -32.43 10.44
CA THR A 271 22.47 -31.92 9.57
C THR A 271 21.71 -30.83 10.30
N ASN A 272 21.72 -29.63 9.77
CA ASN A 272 21.03 -28.46 10.30
C ASN A 272 20.02 -27.94 9.27
N LEU A 273 18.89 -27.42 9.76
CA LEU A 273 17.89 -26.77 8.94
C LEU A 273 18.33 -25.31 8.71
N GLU A 274 18.72 -24.99 7.48
CA GLU A 274 19.20 -23.65 7.09
C GLU A 274 18.26 -23.03 6.08
N SER A 275 18.21 -21.69 6.05
CA SER A 275 17.40 -20.95 5.07
C SER A 275 17.92 -21.25 3.66
N ILE A 276 17.02 -21.46 2.70
CA ILE A 276 17.39 -21.68 1.29
C ILE A 276 18.04 -20.41 0.71
N ILE A 277 17.51 -19.24 1.07
CA ILE A 277 18.14 -17.94 0.81
C ILE A 277 18.21 -17.20 2.14
N GLU A 278 19.41 -16.90 2.59
CA GLU A 278 19.60 -16.17 3.84
C GLU A 278 19.10 -14.73 3.73
N PRO A 279 18.56 -14.12 4.81
CA PRO A 279 18.07 -12.74 4.80
C PRO A 279 19.13 -11.74 4.32
N GLU A 280 20.38 -11.93 4.68
CA GLU A 280 21.51 -11.08 4.30
C GLU A 280 21.75 -11.08 2.78
N SER A 281 21.38 -12.17 2.10
CA SER A 281 21.50 -12.29 0.65
C SER A 281 20.56 -11.32 -0.07
N PHE A 282 19.37 -11.04 0.45
CA PHE A 282 18.46 -10.03 -0.10
C PHE A 282 19.01 -8.61 0.03
N ILE A 283 19.77 -8.33 1.10
CA ILE A 283 20.36 -7.00 1.35
C ILE A 283 21.61 -6.78 0.48
N SER A 284 22.40 -7.83 0.29
CA SER A 284 23.65 -7.78 -0.50
C SER A 284 23.45 -8.02 -1.99
N MET A 285 22.23 -8.36 -2.43
CA MET A 285 21.90 -8.70 -3.80
C MET A 285 22.22 -7.55 -4.77
N PRO A 286 22.76 -7.83 -5.97
CA PRO A 286 22.96 -6.82 -7.01
C PRO A 286 21.62 -6.20 -7.45
N ALA A 287 21.64 -4.91 -7.78
CA ALA A 287 20.42 -4.16 -8.12
C ALA A 287 19.66 -4.69 -9.36
N HIS A 288 20.35 -5.43 -10.24
CA HIS A 288 19.76 -6.01 -11.45
C HIS A 288 19.28 -7.46 -11.26
N VAL A 289 19.32 -7.99 -10.03
CA VAL A 289 18.85 -9.33 -9.70
C VAL A 289 17.57 -9.21 -8.90
N ALA A 290 16.61 -10.08 -9.19
CA ALA A 290 15.37 -10.22 -8.42
C ALA A 290 15.20 -11.69 -8.01
N VAL A 291 14.62 -11.89 -6.82
CA VAL A 291 14.09 -13.18 -6.38
C VAL A 291 12.60 -13.21 -6.69
N VAL A 292 12.17 -14.24 -7.40
CA VAL A 292 10.78 -14.43 -7.79
C VAL A 292 10.23 -15.67 -7.11
N MET A 293 9.06 -15.54 -6.52
CA MET A 293 8.31 -16.65 -5.92
C MET A 293 6.95 -16.76 -6.61
N TYR A 294 6.61 -17.96 -7.07
CA TYR A 294 5.36 -18.23 -7.75
C TYR A 294 4.88 -19.67 -7.47
N ASN A 295 3.67 -19.81 -6.96
CA ASN A 295 3.04 -21.11 -6.67
C ASN A 295 3.92 -22.06 -5.85
N GLY A 296 4.63 -21.58 -4.86
CA GLY A 296 5.51 -22.39 -4.00
C GLY A 296 6.90 -22.66 -4.58
N GLY A 297 7.15 -22.31 -5.84
CA GLY A 297 8.47 -22.29 -6.44
C GLY A 297 9.17 -20.94 -6.26
N TYR A 298 10.48 -20.94 -6.34
CA TYR A 298 11.28 -19.72 -6.31
C TYR A 298 12.42 -19.81 -7.33
N GLY A 299 12.93 -18.65 -7.70
CA GLY A 299 14.09 -18.55 -8.62
C GLY A 299 14.66 -17.14 -8.61
N THR A 300 15.85 -17.01 -9.13
CA THR A 300 16.50 -15.70 -9.34
C THR A 300 16.42 -15.33 -10.81
N LEU A 301 16.10 -14.06 -11.09
CA LEU A 301 16.07 -13.50 -12.42
C LEU A 301 17.06 -12.35 -12.53
N GLN A 302 17.76 -12.27 -13.65
CA GLN A 302 18.40 -11.04 -14.06
C GLN A 302 17.36 -10.12 -14.69
N MET A 303 17.24 -8.92 -14.14
CA MET A 303 16.30 -7.91 -14.62
C MET A 303 17.08 -6.88 -15.44
N PRO A 304 17.06 -6.97 -16.76
CA PRO A 304 17.67 -5.92 -17.58
C PRO A 304 16.93 -4.62 -17.38
N LYS A 305 17.65 -3.52 -17.50
CA LYS A 305 17.04 -2.18 -17.41
C LYS A 305 16.20 -1.94 -18.66
N TYR A 306 15.07 -1.19 -18.52
CA TYR A 306 14.15 -0.98 -19.65
C TYR A 306 14.83 -0.38 -20.89
N TRP A 307 15.87 0.43 -20.69
CA TRP A 307 16.62 1.02 -21.80
C TRP A 307 17.64 0.07 -22.49
N GLU A 308 17.82 -1.13 -21.94
CA GLU A 308 18.62 -2.19 -22.57
C GLU A 308 17.80 -2.95 -23.64
N PHE A 309 16.47 -2.77 -23.63
CA PHE A 309 15.59 -3.24 -24.68
C PHE A 309 15.43 -2.14 -25.74
N PHE A 310 15.83 -2.42 -26.96
CA PHE A 310 15.79 -1.44 -28.06
C PHE A 310 14.40 -0.86 -28.29
N GLU A 311 13.35 -1.67 -28.27
CA GLU A 311 11.98 -1.27 -28.47
C GLU A 311 11.49 -0.35 -27.34
N MET A 312 11.75 -0.70 -26.09
CA MET A 312 11.36 0.10 -24.93
C MET A 312 12.17 1.40 -24.81
N SER A 313 13.44 1.40 -25.22
CA SER A 313 14.27 2.60 -25.20
C SER A 313 13.82 3.64 -26.22
N ALA A 314 13.36 3.20 -27.39
CA ALA A 314 12.85 4.10 -28.43
C ALA A 314 11.54 4.77 -27.98
N GLU A 315 10.59 4.03 -27.38
CA GLU A 315 9.36 4.58 -26.85
C GLU A 315 9.62 5.50 -25.64
N ALA A 316 10.47 5.10 -24.69
CA ALA A 316 10.80 5.92 -23.55
C ALA A 316 11.45 7.25 -23.95
N ASN A 317 12.36 7.23 -24.92
CA ASN A 317 12.99 8.46 -25.45
C ASN A 317 12.02 9.35 -26.21
N SER A 318 10.96 8.81 -26.80
CA SER A 318 9.89 9.60 -27.45
C SER A 318 8.91 10.23 -26.46
N CYS A 319 8.72 9.62 -25.28
CA CYS A 319 7.76 10.07 -24.25
C CYS A 319 8.37 11.03 -23.22
N ILE A 320 9.69 10.99 -23.02
CA ILE A 320 10.34 11.86 -22.03
C ILE A 320 10.81 13.12 -22.73
N LYS A 321 10.02 14.18 -22.67
CA LYS A 321 10.54 15.54 -22.93
C LYS A 321 11.62 15.82 -21.89
N ARG A 322 12.85 16.03 -22.31
CA ARG A 322 13.93 16.43 -21.40
C ARG A 322 13.58 17.79 -20.80
N PRO A 323 14.00 18.10 -19.56
CA PRO A 323 13.76 19.41 -18.98
C PRO A 323 14.24 20.57 -19.86
N SER A 324 15.31 20.36 -20.67
CA SER A 324 15.78 21.30 -21.69
C SER A 324 14.77 21.57 -22.82
N ASP A 325 13.88 20.64 -23.12
CA ASP A 325 12.90 20.79 -24.21
C ASP A 325 11.63 21.52 -23.75
N LEU A 326 11.34 21.45 -22.45
CA LEU A 326 10.25 22.22 -21.81
C LEU A 326 10.57 23.72 -21.67
N ASP A 327 11.84 24.06 -21.45
CA ASP A 327 12.28 25.47 -21.34
C ASP A 327 12.27 26.22 -22.67
N VAL A 328 12.27 25.52 -23.79
CA VAL A 328 12.24 26.12 -25.13
C VAL A 328 10.79 26.49 -25.55
N GLU A 329 9.80 25.65 -25.20
CA GLU A 329 8.39 25.93 -25.52
C GLU A 329 7.81 27.10 -24.68
N GLN A 330 8.31 27.33 -23.44
CA GLN A 330 7.89 28.48 -22.62
C GLN A 330 8.51 29.81 -23.02
N LYS A 331 9.58 29.80 -23.83
CA LYS A 331 10.24 31.03 -24.32
C LYS A 331 9.69 31.52 -25.67
N ILE A 332 8.78 30.75 -26.30
CA ILE A 332 8.21 31.08 -27.63
C ILE A 332 6.72 31.48 -27.49
N ALA A 333 6.14 31.40 -26.30
CA ALA A 333 4.80 31.90 -25.97
C ALA A 333 4.91 33.19 -25.13
#